data_d2200c899f8d330c8d1317903f417cfa
#
_entry.id   d2200c899f8d330c8d1317903f417cfa
#
_cell.length_a   1.000
_cell.length_b   1.000
_cell.length_c   1.000
_cell.angle_alpha   90.00
_cell.angle_beta   90.00
_cell.angle_gamma   90.00
#
_symmetry.space_group_name_H-M   'P 1'
#
loop_
_entity.id
_entity.type
_entity.pdbx_description
1 polymer ?
#
loop_
_entity_poly.entity_id
_entity_poly.type
_entity_poly.pdbx_seq_one_letter_code
_entity_poly.pdbx_strand_id
1 'polypeptide(L)'
;MVVQAPIQLPFRILGETADLIAIDKPPSLLIHPSKPGGPVTLWDRLRELLAYEIASGGQVSLINRLDRETSGIVLVAKNAQAARHCSMAMARGEIAKEYLALTVGWPKSEEWSVREPILRLGEVEDSRIWLKRGVHPMGVPAHTDFRVMKRIMHPKVGPISLVHCIPHTGRTHQIRVHLTHSGYPVVGDKIYGPSEGCYLEFIETGWSAALAEKLWLPRHALHSCSLRVALDKVQHSWNSALPDDLLRFLIGSPEGC
;
A
#
# COMPACT_ATOMS: atom_id res chain seq x y z
N MET A 1 20.89 -36.35 5.93
CA MET A 1 20.09 -35.28 5.27
C MET A 1 19.61 -34.33 6.36
N VAL A 2 20.11 -33.11 6.37
CA VAL A 2 19.59 -32.08 7.29
C VAL A 2 18.25 -31.62 6.68
N VAL A 3 17.13 -32.01 7.30
CA VAL A 3 15.81 -31.48 6.93
C VAL A 3 15.83 -30.02 7.39
N GLN A 4 16.03 -29.10 6.46
CA GLN A 4 15.86 -27.68 6.76
C GLN A 4 14.41 -27.45 7.22
N ALA A 5 14.26 -26.77 8.37
CA ALA A 5 12.95 -26.34 8.82
C ALA A 5 12.26 -25.54 7.71
N PRO A 6 10.94 -25.69 7.51
CA PRO A 6 10.22 -24.95 6.48
C PRO A 6 10.43 -23.44 6.67
N ILE A 7 10.72 -22.74 5.59
CA ILE A 7 10.90 -21.28 5.59
C ILE A 7 9.57 -20.66 6.04
N GLN A 8 9.56 -20.05 7.21
CA GLN A 8 8.40 -19.33 7.70
C GLN A 8 8.34 -17.96 7.01
N LEU A 9 7.48 -17.84 6.01
CA LEU A 9 7.29 -16.60 5.27
C LEU A 9 6.46 -15.60 6.11
N PRO A 10 6.90 -14.33 6.18
CA PRO A 10 6.12 -13.29 6.87
C PRO A 10 4.96 -12.76 6.01
N PHE A 11 4.62 -13.42 4.91
CA PHE A 11 3.55 -13.06 3.99
C PHE A 11 2.88 -14.32 3.43
N ARG A 12 1.70 -14.16 2.86
CA ARG A 12 0.95 -15.24 2.20
C ARG A 12 1.15 -15.15 0.68
N ILE A 13 1.28 -16.30 0.02
CA ILE A 13 1.23 -16.43 -1.43
C ILE A 13 -0.24 -16.50 -1.85
N LEU A 14 -0.67 -15.61 -2.74
CA LEU A 14 -2.03 -15.57 -3.29
C LEU A 14 -2.19 -16.42 -4.54
N GLY A 15 -1.10 -16.61 -5.26
CA GLY A 15 -1.04 -17.46 -6.44
C GLY A 15 0.30 -17.37 -7.13
N GLU A 16 0.63 -18.40 -7.87
CA GLU A 16 1.90 -18.55 -8.57
C GLU A 16 1.67 -19.16 -9.96
N THR A 17 2.46 -18.74 -10.93
CA THR A 17 2.58 -19.30 -12.27
C THR A 17 4.05 -19.56 -12.56
N ALA A 18 4.37 -20.06 -13.76
CA ALA A 18 5.77 -20.19 -14.20
C ALA A 18 6.51 -18.84 -14.15
N ASP A 19 5.83 -17.74 -14.45
CA ASP A 19 6.42 -16.41 -14.67
C ASP A 19 6.19 -15.42 -13.53
N LEU A 20 5.09 -15.57 -12.79
CA LEU A 20 4.63 -14.60 -11.80
C LEU A 20 4.33 -15.25 -10.45
N ILE A 21 4.56 -14.51 -9.39
CA ILE A 21 4.07 -14.83 -8.05
C ILE A 21 3.41 -13.58 -7.46
N ALA A 22 2.17 -13.73 -6.97
CA ALA A 22 1.44 -12.68 -6.27
C ALA A 22 1.43 -13.00 -4.78
N ILE A 23 1.79 -12.03 -3.99
CA ILE A 23 1.88 -12.15 -2.53
C ILE A 23 0.97 -11.14 -1.84
N ASP A 24 0.48 -11.52 -0.67
CA ASP A 24 -0.22 -10.65 0.26
C ASP A 24 0.78 -10.11 1.30
N LYS A 25 1.25 -8.90 1.07
CA LYS A 25 2.21 -8.24 1.95
C LYS A 25 1.51 -7.80 3.25
N PRO A 26 1.96 -8.22 4.43
CA PRO A 26 1.46 -7.66 5.68
C PRO A 26 1.87 -6.18 5.81
N PRO A 27 1.18 -5.40 6.68
CA PRO A 27 1.65 -4.07 7.04
C PRO A 27 3.03 -4.16 7.72
N SER A 28 3.75 -3.03 7.73
CA SER A 28 5.07 -2.85 8.36
C SER A 28 6.25 -3.60 7.72
N LEU A 29 6.03 -4.54 6.81
CA LEU A 29 7.09 -5.17 6.03
C LEU A 29 7.59 -4.21 4.95
N LEU A 30 8.88 -3.86 5.03
CA LEU A 30 9.55 -3.06 4.00
C LEU A 30 9.67 -3.87 2.69
N ILE A 31 9.52 -3.20 1.56
CA ILE A 31 9.64 -3.84 0.24
C ILE A 31 11.11 -4.05 -0.13
N HIS A 32 11.95 -3.01 -0.03
CA HIS A 32 13.37 -3.03 -0.34
C HIS A 32 14.22 -2.57 0.84
N PRO A 33 15.47 -3.03 0.93
CA PRO A 33 16.43 -2.49 1.89
C PRO A 33 16.60 -0.98 1.68
N SER A 34 16.54 -0.21 2.77
CA SER A 34 16.79 1.24 2.75
C SER A 34 18.25 1.58 3.05
N LYS A 35 18.98 0.67 3.70
CA LYS A 35 20.40 0.79 4.04
C LYS A 35 21.01 -0.60 4.25
N PRO A 36 22.34 -0.77 4.05
CA PRO A 36 23.04 -2.00 4.40
C PRO A 36 22.86 -2.36 5.88
N GLY A 37 22.64 -3.65 6.19
CA GLY A 37 22.42 -4.13 7.56
C GLY A 37 21.10 -3.69 8.21
N GLY A 38 20.15 -3.21 7.41
CA GLY A 38 18.80 -2.89 7.85
C GLY A 38 17.94 -4.12 8.16
N PRO A 39 16.67 -3.92 8.55
CA PRO A 39 15.75 -5.03 8.78
C PRO A 39 15.51 -5.82 7.51
N VAL A 40 15.23 -7.13 7.66
CA VAL A 40 14.88 -8.03 6.56
C VAL A 40 13.64 -7.50 5.82
N THR A 41 13.72 -7.47 4.50
CA THR A 41 12.68 -6.92 3.64
C THR A 41 11.94 -8.01 2.87
N LEU A 42 10.85 -7.63 2.21
CA LEU A 42 10.13 -8.52 1.30
C LEU A 42 11.05 -9.05 0.20
N TRP A 43 11.90 -8.19 -0.37
CA TRP A 43 12.84 -8.58 -1.42
C TRP A 43 13.84 -9.64 -0.95
N ASP A 44 14.35 -9.53 0.29
CA ASP A 44 15.24 -10.54 0.86
C ASP A 44 14.54 -11.89 0.99
N ARG A 45 13.31 -11.90 1.52
CA ARG A 45 12.52 -13.14 1.66
C ARG A 45 12.11 -13.76 0.32
N LEU A 46 11.83 -12.94 -0.68
CA LEU A 46 11.54 -13.42 -2.03
C LEU A 46 12.78 -14.06 -2.67
N ARG A 47 13.96 -13.51 -2.45
CA ARG A 47 15.20 -14.12 -2.94
C ARG A 47 15.51 -15.46 -2.28
N GLU A 48 15.20 -15.58 -0.99
CA GLU A 48 15.30 -16.88 -0.29
C GLU A 48 14.29 -17.89 -0.84
N LEU A 49 13.03 -17.47 -1.01
CA LEU A 49 11.96 -18.30 -1.54
C LEU A 49 12.22 -18.78 -2.95
N LEU A 50 12.71 -17.91 -3.82
CA LEU A 50 12.96 -18.15 -5.25
C LEU A 50 14.45 -18.46 -5.53
N ALA A 51 15.19 -18.98 -4.55
CA ALA A 51 16.61 -19.23 -4.70
C ALA A 51 16.92 -20.23 -5.82
N TYR A 52 16.07 -21.24 -6.02
CA TYR A 52 16.22 -22.24 -7.08
C TYR A 52 15.99 -21.61 -8.47
N GLU A 53 14.95 -20.81 -8.62
CA GLU A 53 14.66 -20.09 -9.86
C GLU A 53 15.83 -19.15 -10.23
N ILE A 54 16.36 -18.41 -9.24
CA ILE A 54 17.51 -17.53 -9.44
C ILE A 54 18.74 -18.32 -9.88
N ALA A 55 19.04 -19.45 -9.25
CA ALA A 55 20.15 -20.31 -9.61
C ALA A 55 20.02 -20.92 -11.02
N SER A 56 18.77 -21.07 -11.49
CA SER A 56 18.42 -21.57 -12.82
C SER A 56 18.33 -20.47 -13.89
N GLY A 57 18.80 -19.23 -13.59
CA GLY A 57 18.82 -18.11 -14.54
C GLY A 57 17.58 -17.22 -14.46
N GLY A 58 16.68 -17.45 -13.50
CA GLY A 58 15.56 -16.56 -13.19
C GLY A 58 15.98 -15.33 -12.39
N GLN A 59 15.01 -14.48 -12.07
CA GLN A 59 15.22 -13.27 -11.28
C GLN A 59 14.01 -12.94 -10.40
N VAL A 60 14.21 -12.08 -9.40
CA VAL A 60 13.13 -11.48 -8.60
C VAL A 60 12.96 -10.04 -9.03
N SER A 61 11.81 -9.71 -9.60
CA SER A 61 11.47 -8.34 -10.01
C SER A 61 10.12 -7.93 -9.46
N LEU A 62 10.12 -6.99 -8.53
CA LEU A 62 8.89 -6.41 -7.97
C LEU A 62 8.23 -5.51 -9.02
N ILE A 63 7.01 -5.82 -9.41
CA ILE A 63 6.26 -5.11 -10.47
C ILE A 63 5.57 -3.87 -9.92
N ASN A 64 4.98 -3.97 -8.73
CA ASN A 64 4.40 -2.82 -8.03
C ASN A 64 5.01 -2.66 -6.63
N ARG A 65 4.86 -1.47 -6.09
CA ARG A 65 5.32 -1.15 -4.73
C ARG A 65 4.13 -0.73 -3.89
N LEU A 66 4.21 -1.07 -2.62
CA LEU A 66 3.31 -0.56 -1.57
C LEU A 66 4.13 0.22 -0.55
N ASP A 67 3.52 1.19 0.09
CA ASP A 67 4.13 1.86 1.24
C ASP A 67 4.38 0.84 2.36
N ARG A 68 5.28 1.14 3.28
CA ARG A 68 5.63 0.25 4.39
C ARG A 68 4.40 -0.26 5.14
N GLU A 69 3.48 0.65 5.47
CA GLU A 69 2.29 0.35 6.27
C GLU A 69 1.08 -0.10 5.43
N THR A 70 1.11 0.05 4.11
CA THR A 70 0.09 -0.48 3.22
C THR A 70 0.21 -2.00 3.14
N SER A 71 -0.90 -2.71 3.34
CA SER A 71 -1.00 -4.17 3.17
C SER A 71 -1.56 -4.54 1.79
N GLY A 72 -1.46 -5.82 1.42
CA GLY A 72 -2.11 -6.38 0.22
C GLY A 72 -1.16 -6.73 -0.91
N ILE A 73 -1.65 -6.73 -2.12
CA ILE A 73 -1.05 -7.41 -3.27
C ILE A 73 0.22 -6.75 -3.77
N VAL A 74 1.30 -7.53 -3.79
CA VAL A 74 2.53 -7.23 -4.51
C VAL A 74 2.75 -8.33 -5.55
N LEU A 75 2.89 -7.93 -6.81
CA LEU A 75 3.19 -8.81 -7.94
C LEU A 75 4.70 -8.84 -8.19
N VAL A 76 5.22 -10.02 -8.41
CA VAL A 76 6.64 -10.29 -8.65
C VAL A 76 6.78 -11.10 -9.91
N ALA A 77 7.68 -10.72 -10.80
CA ALA A 77 8.10 -11.53 -11.94
C ALA A 77 9.32 -12.38 -11.57
N LYS A 78 9.30 -13.65 -12.00
CA LYS A 78 10.35 -14.66 -11.72
C LYS A 78 11.42 -14.74 -12.80
N ASN A 79 11.21 -14.08 -13.93
CA ASN A 79 12.17 -14.03 -15.05
C ASN A 79 12.19 -12.67 -15.77
N ALA A 80 13.19 -12.44 -16.61
CA ALA A 80 13.41 -11.17 -17.28
C ALA A 80 12.31 -10.82 -18.31
N GLN A 81 11.75 -11.82 -18.99
CA GLN A 81 10.70 -11.61 -20.00
C GLN A 81 9.42 -11.11 -19.33
N ALA A 82 8.95 -11.79 -18.29
CA ALA A 82 7.78 -11.37 -17.52
C ALA A 82 8.00 -10.00 -16.85
N ALA A 83 9.20 -9.76 -16.30
CA ALA A 83 9.54 -8.46 -15.70
C ALA A 83 9.45 -7.33 -16.71
N ARG A 84 10.01 -7.50 -17.90
CA ARG A 84 9.93 -6.51 -19.00
C ARG A 84 8.50 -6.29 -19.45
N HIS A 85 7.73 -7.36 -19.68
CA HIS A 85 6.33 -7.28 -20.09
C HIS A 85 5.49 -6.51 -19.06
N CYS A 86 5.56 -6.91 -17.79
CA CYS A 86 4.81 -6.25 -16.71
C CYS A 86 5.24 -4.80 -16.50
N SER A 87 6.54 -4.48 -16.63
CA SER A 87 7.01 -3.10 -16.54
C SER A 87 6.45 -2.22 -17.66
N MET A 88 6.39 -2.74 -18.89
CA MET A 88 5.78 -2.05 -20.02
C MET A 88 4.27 -1.90 -19.84
N ALA A 89 3.57 -2.94 -19.38
CA ALA A 89 2.14 -2.89 -19.07
C ALA A 89 1.84 -1.87 -17.94
N MET A 90 2.70 -1.80 -16.91
CA MET A 90 2.59 -0.78 -15.86
C MET A 90 2.75 0.64 -16.41
N ALA A 91 3.74 0.87 -17.27
CA ALA A 91 3.99 2.18 -17.89
C ALA A 91 2.83 2.63 -18.77
N ARG A 92 2.13 1.69 -19.42
CA ARG A 92 0.93 1.96 -20.25
C ARG A 92 -0.38 2.03 -19.47
N GLY A 93 -0.35 1.79 -18.14
CA GLY A 93 -1.55 1.76 -17.30
C GLY A 93 -2.44 0.52 -17.52
N GLU A 94 -1.90 -0.55 -18.08
CA GLU A 94 -2.60 -1.80 -18.40
C GLU A 94 -2.68 -2.76 -17.19
N ILE A 95 -1.98 -2.48 -16.10
CA ILE A 95 -2.12 -3.21 -14.85
C ILE A 95 -3.17 -2.52 -13.99
N ALA A 96 -4.34 -3.14 -13.88
CA ALA A 96 -5.40 -2.65 -13.02
C ALA A 96 -5.09 -2.97 -11.56
N LYS A 97 -5.20 -1.95 -10.71
CA LYS A 97 -4.97 -2.06 -9.25
C LYS A 97 -6.14 -1.43 -8.53
N GLU A 98 -6.64 -2.11 -7.53
CA GLU A 98 -7.73 -1.60 -6.71
C GLU A 98 -7.34 -1.68 -5.23
N TYR A 99 -7.79 -0.67 -4.48
CA TYR A 99 -7.48 -0.53 -3.06
C TYR A 99 -8.75 -0.28 -2.26
N LEU A 100 -8.71 -0.66 -1.00
CA LEU A 100 -9.69 -0.25 0.01
C LEU A 100 -9.01 0.65 1.03
N ALA A 101 -9.64 1.78 1.33
CA ALA A 101 -9.19 2.71 2.35
C ALA A 101 -10.29 2.98 3.38
N LEU A 102 -9.93 3.05 4.67
CA LEU A 102 -10.80 3.65 5.68
C LEU A 102 -10.44 5.12 5.81
N THR A 103 -11.39 6.01 5.60
CA THR A 103 -11.20 7.46 5.64
C THR A 103 -11.98 8.10 6.75
N VAL A 104 -11.47 9.20 7.27
CA VAL A 104 -12.22 10.07 8.21
C VAL A 104 -13.23 10.90 7.43
N GLY A 105 -14.46 10.98 7.93
CA GLY A 105 -15.53 11.75 7.32
C GLY A 105 -16.39 10.94 6.33
N TRP A 106 -17.47 11.59 5.90
CA TRP A 106 -18.38 11.08 4.87
C TRP A 106 -18.27 11.92 3.61
N PRO A 107 -17.74 11.37 2.51
CA PRO A 107 -17.70 12.06 1.24
C PRO A 107 -19.10 12.52 0.79
N LYS A 108 -19.19 13.75 0.26
CA LYS A 108 -20.46 14.33 -0.21
C LYS A 108 -21.01 13.58 -1.42
N SER A 109 -20.11 13.08 -2.30
CA SER A 109 -20.45 12.30 -3.49
C SER A 109 -20.20 10.82 -3.23
N GLU A 110 -20.99 9.95 -3.86
CA GLU A 110 -20.75 8.49 -3.85
C GLU A 110 -19.51 8.11 -4.67
N GLU A 111 -19.25 8.86 -5.75
CA GLU A 111 -18.09 8.69 -6.62
C GLU A 111 -17.46 10.06 -6.93
N TRP A 112 -16.13 10.09 -7.02
CA TRP A 112 -15.39 11.27 -7.45
C TRP A 112 -14.03 10.88 -8.01
N SER A 113 -13.43 11.80 -8.76
CA SER A 113 -12.10 11.66 -9.35
C SER A 113 -11.20 12.79 -8.87
N VAL A 114 -9.92 12.48 -8.66
CA VAL A 114 -8.87 13.47 -8.42
C VAL A 114 -7.79 13.31 -9.50
N ARG A 115 -7.53 14.38 -10.25
CA ARG A 115 -6.54 14.43 -11.34
C ARG A 115 -5.45 15.45 -11.07
N GLU A 116 -5.10 15.61 -9.81
CA GLU A 116 -4.15 16.61 -9.35
C GLU A 116 -2.71 16.06 -9.36
N PRO A 117 -1.75 16.83 -9.91
CA PRO A 117 -0.34 16.43 -9.92
C PRO A 117 0.25 16.39 -8.52
N ILE A 118 1.22 15.48 -8.31
CA ILE A 118 1.84 15.25 -7.01
C ILE A 118 3.35 15.48 -7.10
N LEU A 119 3.92 16.19 -6.12
CA LEU A 119 5.35 16.31 -5.92
C LEU A 119 5.74 16.08 -4.44
N ARG A 120 7.04 16.05 -4.18
CA ARG A 120 7.57 16.07 -2.82
C ARG A 120 7.56 17.52 -2.31
N LEU A 121 6.86 17.76 -1.19
CA LEU A 121 6.67 19.14 -0.68
C LEU A 121 7.99 19.85 -0.38
N GLY A 122 9.00 19.16 0.12
CA GLY A 122 10.34 19.75 0.34
C GLY A 122 11.08 20.21 -0.93
N GLU A 123 10.48 20.09 -2.13
CA GLU A 123 11.01 20.66 -3.37
C GLU A 123 10.52 22.11 -3.61
N VAL A 124 9.44 22.52 -2.95
CA VAL A 124 8.76 23.81 -3.19
C VAL A 124 8.52 24.61 -1.92
N GLU A 125 8.59 23.98 -0.75
CA GLU A 125 8.39 24.61 0.56
C GLU A 125 9.21 23.90 1.64
N ASP A 126 9.42 24.55 2.79
CA ASP A 126 10.06 23.92 3.94
C ASP A 126 9.17 22.81 4.50
N SER A 127 9.66 21.58 4.48
CA SER A 127 8.96 20.41 5.01
C SER A 127 9.83 19.66 6.01
N ARG A 128 9.36 19.53 7.24
CA ARG A 128 10.02 18.75 8.31
C ARG A 128 9.98 17.24 8.02
N ILE A 129 9.10 16.80 7.12
CA ILE A 129 8.92 15.39 6.76
C ILE A 129 9.43 15.18 5.33
N TRP A 130 10.62 14.63 5.18
CA TRP A 130 11.24 14.35 3.87
C TRP A 130 10.34 13.56 2.91
N LEU A 131 9.57 12.59 3.44
CA LEU A 131 8.71 11.71 2.66
C LEU A 131 7.41 12.37 2.20
N LYS A 132 7.04 13.53 2.76
CA LYS A 132 5.74 14.16 2.52
C LYS A 132 5.59 14.60 1.08
N ARG A 133 4.44 14.22 0.49
CA ARG A 133 4.00 14.61 -0.84
C ARG A 133 2.80 15.54 -0.72
N GLY A 134 2.54 16.30 -1.75
CA GLY A 134 1.36 17.15 -1.84
C GLY A 134 0.90 17.34 -3.26
N VAL A 135 -0.33 17.79 -3.40
CA VAL A 135 -0.86 18.30 -4.67
C VAL A 135 -0.18 19.64 -4.97
N HIS A 136 0.41 19.74 -6.16
CA HIS A 136 1.04 20.98 -6.60
C HIS A 136 1.10 21.03 -8.13
N PRO A 137 0.85 22.20 -8.77
CA PRO A 137 0.82 22.32 -10.25
C PRO A 137 2.12 21.87 -10.94
N MET A 138 3.28 22.03 -10.30
CA MET A 138 4.58 21.58 -10.82
C MET A 138 4.83 20.08 -10.61
N GLY A 139 3.88 19.34 -10.02
CA GLY A 139 4.02 17.92 -9.72
C GLY A 139 3.91 17.03 -10.96
N VAL A 140 4.15 15.74 -10.73
CA VAL A 140 3.96 14.72 -11.77
C VAL A 140 2.49 14.36 -11.87
N PRO A 141 1.89 14.30 -13.06
CA PRO A 141 0.47 13.97 -13.25
C PRO A 141 0.07 12.70 -12.51
N ALA A 142 -1.03 12.77 -11.80
CA ALA A 142 -1.59 11.67 -11.03
C ALA A 142 -3.11 11.65 -11.18
N HIS A 143 -3.70 10.45 -11.20
CA HIS A 143 -5.14 10.27 -11.35
C HIS A 143 -5.62 9.10 -10.49
N THR A 144 -6.66 9.33 -9.69
CA THR A 144 -7.31 8.32 -8.85
C THR A 144 -8.82 8.52 -8.87
N ASP A 145 -9.56 7.45 -9.12
CA ASP A 145 -11.01 7.40 -8.95
C ASP A 145 -11.36 6.79 -7.59
N PHE A 146 -12.44 7.28 -7.00
CA PHE A 146 -12.92 6.88 -5.68
C PHE A 146 -14.40 6.56 -5.72
N ARG A 147 -14.81 5.54 -4.94
CA ARG A 147 -16.22 5.19 -4.71
C ARG A 147 -16.44 4.87 -3.23
N VAL A 148 -17.47 5.44 -2.63
CA VAL A 148 -17.91 5.09 -1.28
C VAL A 148 -18.57 3.72 -1.30
N MET A 149 -18.01 2.78 -0.55
CA MET A 149 -18.59 1.44 -0.38
C MET A 149 -19.51 1.37 0.84
N LYS A 150 -19.16 2.11 1.91
CA LYS A 150 -19.96 2.13 3.15
C LYS A 150 -19.64 3.39 3.94
N ARG A 151 -20.68 4.02 4.55
CA ARG A 151 -20.56 5.06 5.56
C ARG A 151 -20.90 4.47 6.93
N ILE A 152 -20.11 4.80 7.94
CA ILE A 152 -20.23 4.22 9.28
C ILE A 152 -20.05 5.33 10.30
N MET A 153 -20.87 5.33 11.34
CA MET A 153 -20.65 6.12 12.55
C MET A 153 -19.80 5.26 13.51
N HIS A 154 -18.51 5.48 13.51
CA HIS A 154 -17.58 4.73 14.35
C HIS A 154 -17.59 5.27 15.78
N PRO A 155 -17.66 4.41 16.84
CA PRO A 155 -17.83 4.87 18.22
C PRO A 155 -16.71 5.76 18.75
N LYS A 156 -15.46 5.57 18.26
CA LYS A 156 -14.30 6.37 18.71
C LYS A 156 -13.96 7.54 17.79
N VAL A 157 -14.25 7.43 16.49
CA VAL A 157 -13.79 8.40 15.47
C VAL A 157 -14.91 9.33 15.00
N GLY A 158 -16.17 8.88 15.13
CA GLY A 158 -17.30 9.53 14.49
C GLY A 158 -17.49 9.06 13.04
N PRO A 159 -17.79 9.96 12.08
CA PRO A 159 -18.00 9.58 10.69
C PRO A 159 -16.73 8.99 10.07
N ILE A 160 -16.82 7.78 9.53
CA ILE A 160 -15.80 7.15 8.69
C ILE A 160 -16.43 6.56 7.43
N SER A 161 -15.64 6.33 6.41
CA SER A 161 -16.08 5.67 5.17
C SER A 161 -15.11 4.59 4.75
N LEU A 162 -15.65 3.47 4.26
CA LEU A 162 -14.90 2.51 3.45
C LEU A 162 -14.96 2.99 2.00
N VAL A 163 -13.81 3.29 1.43
CA VAL A 163 -13.67 3.86 0.08
C VAL A 163 -12.89 2.88 -0.80
N HIS A 164 -13.46 2.56 -1.95
CA HIS A 164 -12.78 1.87 -3.03
C HIS A 164 -11.99 2.89 -3.86
N CYS A 165 -10.70 2.61 -4.11
CA CYS A 165 -9.79 3.53 -4.77
C CYS A 165 -9.16 2.83 -5.99
N ILE A 166 -9.23 3.47 -7.17
CA ILE A 166 -8.68 2.98 -8.43
C ILE A 166 -7.62 3.98 -8.93
N PRO A 167 -6.33 3.75 -8.61
CA PRO A 167 -5.26 4.61 -9.11
C PRO A 167 -4.89 4.24 -10.54
N HIS A 168 -5.06 5.15 -11.49
CA HIS A 168 -4.64 5.03 -12.89
C HIS A 168 -3.14 5.28 -13.09
N THR A 169 -2.53 5.98 -12.15
CA THR A 169 -1.08 6.22 -12.05
C THR A 169 -0.53 5.64 -10.76
N GLY A 170 0.79 5.65 -10.56
CA GLY A 170 1.43 5.03 -9.39
C GLY A 170 2.44 5.95 -8.69
N ARG A 171 2.04 7.18 -8.30
CA ARG A 171 2.93 8.13 -7.60
C ARG A 171 3.06 7.75 -6.13
N THR A 172 4.20 8.06 -5.53
CA THR A 172 4.43 7.82 -4.09
C THR A 172 3.33 8.47 -3.27
N HIS A 173 2.73 7.72 -2.36
CA HIS A 173 1.63 8.13 -1.48
C HIS A 173 0.35 8.61 -2.20
N GLN A 174 0.19 8.34 -3.51
CA GLN A 174 -0.85 8.96 -4.35
C GLN A 174 -2.25 8.91 -3.75
N ILE A 175 -2.74 7.72 -3.38
CA ILE A 175 -4.11 7.55 -2.84
C ILE A 175 -4.27 8.37 -1.55
N ARG A 176 -3.28 8.33 -0.67
CA ARG A 176 -3.28 9.05 0.62
C ARG A 176 -3.32 10.57 0.41
N VAL A 177 -2.49 11.08 -0.50
CA VAL A 177 -2.46 12.51 -0.88
C VAL A 177 -3.79 12.95 -1.49
N HIS A 178 -4.32 12.20 -2.44
CA HIS A 178 -5.58 12.54 -3.11
C HIS A 178 -6.79 12.48 -2.17
N LEU A 179 -6.85 11.50 -1.26
CA LEU A 179 -7.89 11.44 -0.23
C LEU A 179 -7.81 12.62 0.74
N THR A 180 -6.59 12.97 1.18
CA THR A 180 -6.39 14.15 2.05
C THR A 180 -6.73 15.45 1.33
N HIS A 181 -6.34 15.61 0.08
CA HIS A 181 -6.71 16.76 -0.77
C HIS A 181 -8.24 16.89 -0.91
N SER A 182 -8.95 15.77 -0.99
CA SER A 182 -10.42 15.74 -1.02
C SER A 182 -11.08 16.04 0.34
N GLY A 183 -10.31 16.18 1.42
CA GLY A 183 -10.82 16.39 2.79
C GLY A 183 -11.17 15.12 3.55
N TYR A 184 -10.77 13.94 3.05
CA TYR A 184 -11.08 12.63 3.65
C TYR A 184 -9.79 11.84 3.91
N PRO A 185 -8.93 12.27 4.87
CA PRO A 185 -7.65 11.61 5.14
C PRO A 185 -7.86 10.15 5.57
N VAL A 186 -6.86 9.31 5.27
CA VAL A 186 -6.88 7.90 5.67
C VAL A 186 -6.73 7.78 7.19
N VAL A 187 -7.55 6.94 7.82
CA VAL A 187 -7.46 6.62 9.26
C VAL A 187 -6.08 6.04 9.56
N GLY A 188 -5.46 6.46 10.67
CA GLY A 188 -4.13 5.98 11.08
C GLY A 188 -2.96 6.57 10.29
N ASP A 189 -3.20 7.54 9.41
CA ASP A 189 -2.14 8.14 8.60
C ASP A 189 -1.34 9.17 9.40
N LYS A 190 -0.10 8.83 9.73
CA LYS A 190 0.80 9.67 10.52
C LYS A 190 1.29 10.92 9.78
N ILE A 191 1.35 10.83 8.43
CA ILE A 191 1.88 11.92 7.58
C ILE A 191 0.78 12.88 7.14
N TYR A 192 -0.37 12.31 6.76
CA TYR A 192 -1.50 13.05 6.15
C TYR A 192 -2.73 13.13 7.05
N GLY A 193 -2.66 12.60 8.27
CA GLY A 193 -3.72 12.64 9.27
C GLY A 193 -3.85 14.00 9.96
N PRO A 194 -4.17 14.03 11.27
CA PRO A 194 -4.54 15.26 11.98
C PRO A 194 -3.46 16.35 11.98
N SER A 195 -2.19 15.97 12.08
CA SER A 195 -1.06 16.89 12.03
C SER A 195 0.26 16.20 11.68
N GLU A 196 1.22 16.95 11.16
CA GLU A 196 2.60 16.49 10.94
C GLU A 196 3.30 16.04 12.24
N GLY A 197 2.90 16.60 13.38
CA GLY A 197 3.40 16.22 14.68
C GLY A 197 3.24 14.75 14.99
N CYS A 198 2.21 14.08 14.45
CA CYS A 198 2.02 12.65 14.63
C CYS A 198 3.15 11.81 14.04
N TYR A 199 3.66 12.19 12.86
CA TYR A 199 4.79 11.48 12.25
C TYR A 199 6.09 11.76 12.99
N LEU A 200 6.34 13.02 13.37
CA LEU A 200 7.54 13.42 14.11
C LEU A 200 7.59 12.73 15.48
N GLU A 201 6.49 12.73 16.22
CA GLU A 201 6.36 11.99 17.48
C GLU A 201 6.64 10.49 17.26
N PHE A 202 6.06 9.89 16.21
CA PHE A 202 6.24 8.46 15.93
C PHE A 202 7.70 8.07 15.63
N ILE A 203 8.47 8.90 14.91
CA ILE A 203 9.86 8.57 14.62
C ILE A 203 10.76 8.70 15.84
N GLU A 204 10.39 9.53 16.83
CA GLU A 204 11.13 9.74 18.07
C GLU A 204 10.80 8.71 19.15
N THR A 205 9.50 8.41 19.34
CA THR A 205 9.01 7.63 20.48
C THR A 205 8.42 6.26 20.10
N GLY A 206 8.20 6.00 18.80
CA GLY A 206 7.42 4.85 18.35
C GLY A 206 5.91 5.07 18.51
N TRP A 207 5.15 3.98 18.55
CA TRP A 207 3.70 4.03 18.77
C TRP A 207 3.39 4.25 20.25
N SER A 208 2.73 5.35 20.57
CA SER A 208 2.38 5.75 21.94
C SER A 208 0.87 5.79 22.17
N ALA A 209 0.42 5.84 23.43
CA ALA A 209 -0.99 6.03 23.79
C ALA A 209 -1.53 7.37 23.23
N ALA A 210 -0.71 8.44 23.25
CA ALA A 210 -1.08 9.73 22.70
C ALA A 210 -1.31 9.68 21.19
N LEU A 211 -0.52 8.90 20.45
CA LEU A 211 -0.73 8.65 19.02
C LEU A 211 -1.97 7.78 18.77
N ALA A 212 -2.25 6.80 19.64
CA ALA A 212 -3.44 5.97 19.53
C ALA A 212 -4.74 6.77 19.70
N GLU A 213 -4.76 7.79 20.55
CA GLU A 213 -5.89 8.71 20.70
C GLU A 213 -6.12 9.58 19.46
N LYS A 214 -5.05 10.01 18.78
CA LYS A 214 -5.11 10.90 17.61
C LYS A 214 -5.37 10.16 16.30
N LEU A 215 -4.82 8.95 16.15
CA LEU A 215 -4.74 8.22 14.89
C LEU A 215 -5.63 6.97 14.86
N TRP A 216 -6.01 6.44 16.03
CA TRP A 216 -6.86 5.26 16.27
C TRP A 216 -6.28 3.92 15.77
N LEU A 217 -5.40 3.92 14.78
CA LEU A 217 -4.71 2.75 14.25
C LEU A 217 -3.20 2.99 14.18
N PRO A 218 -2.36 1.95 14.44
CA PRO A 218 -0.90 2.07 14.41
C PRO A 218 -0.33 2.18 12.98
N ARG A 219 -1.17 2.09 11.97
CA ARG A 219 -0.83 2.21 10.55
C ARG A 219 -1.94 2.90 9.77
N HIS A 220 -1.62 3.45 8.61
CA HIS A 220 -2.66 3.95 7.73
C HIS A 220 -3.53 2.80 7.18
N ALA A 221 -4.84 3.01 7.21
CA ALA A 221 -5.85 2.02 6.82
C ALA A 221 -6.03 1.96 5.30
N LEU A 222 -4.98 1.52 4.59
CA LEU A 222 -4.95 1.34 3.13
C LEU A 222 -4.51 -0.08 2.80
N HIS A 223 -5.24 -0.73 1.89
CA HIS A 223 -5.04 -2.12 1.50
C HIS A 223 -5.20 -2.31 -0.02
N SER A 224 -4.22 -2.94 -0.67
CA SER A 224 -4.27 -3.33 -2.08
C SER A 224 -5.08 -4.62 -2.21
N CYS A 225 -6.35 -4.50 -2.61
CA CYS A 225 -7.31 -5.61 -2.56
C CYS A 225 -7.44 -6.39 -3.88
N SER A 226 -7.11 -5.78 -5.03
CA SER A 226 -7.18 -6.45 -6.33
C SER A 226 -6.07 -5.99 -7.27
N LEU A 227 -5.52 -6.93 -8.03
CA LEU A 227 -4.56 -6.66 -9.09
C LEU A 227 -4.85 -7.57 -10.29
N ARG A 228 -4.92 -6.97 -11.48
CA ARG A 228 -5.12 -7.68 -12.75
C ARG A 228 -4.08 -7.27 -13.77
N VAL A 229 -3.56 -8.23 -14.51
CA VAL A 229 -2.59 -8.03 -15.60
C VAL A 229 -2.79 -9.08 -16.67
N ALA A 230 -2.62 -8.70 -17.94
CA ALA A 230 -2.49 -9.63 -19.04
C ALA A 230 -1.00 -9.95 -19.28
N LEU A 231 -0.66 -11.24 -19.34
CA LEU A 231 0.66 -11.73 -19.76
C LEU A 231 0.44 -12.77 -20.86
N ASP A 232 1.08 -12.58 -22.02
CA ASP A 232 0.97 -13.48 -23.17
C ASP A 232 -0.48 -13.81 -23.57
N LYS A 233 -1.36 -12.78 -23.56
CA LYS A 233 -2.81 -12.85 -23.82
C LYS A 233 -3.61 -13.62 -22.76
N VAL A 234 -2.99 -14.06 -21.68
CA VAL A 234 -3.67 -14.69 -20.54
C VAL A 234 -3.92 -13.63 -19.47
N GLN A 235 -5.18 -13.51 -19.04
CA GLN A 235 -5.56 -12.61 -17.97
C GLN A 235 -5.29 -13.26 -16.62
N HIS A 236 -4.44 -12.63 -15.81
CA HIS A 236 -4.19 -13.01 -14.43
C HIS A 236 -4.88 -12.04 -13.49
N SER A 237 -5.49 -12.56 -12.42
CA SER A 237 -6.19 -11.77 -11.40
C SER A 237 -5.96 -12.36 -10.01
N TRP A 238 -5.66 -11.50 -9.05
CA TRP A 238 -5.51 -11.86 -7.64
C TRP A 238 -6.31 -10.90 -6.78
N ASN A 239 -6.86 -11.45 -5.70
CA ASN A 239 -7.62 -10.69 -4.71
C ASN A 239 -7.07 -10.96 -3.32
N SER A 240 -7.06 -9.93 -2.47
CA SER A 240 -6.74 -10.01 -1.05
C SER A 240 -7.88 -9.40 -0.24
N ALA A 241 -8.38 -10.15 0.74
CA ALA A 241 -9.44 -9.68 1.63
C ALA A 241 -8.91 -8.57 2.55
N LEU A 242 -9.82 -7.69 2.99
CA LEU A 242 -9.48 -6.68 3.98
C LEU A 242 -8.90 -7.37 5.23
N PRO A 243 -7.70 -6.99 5.71
CA PRO A 243 -7.05 -7.67 6.82
C PRO A 243 -7.78 -7.42 8.14
N ASP A 244 -7.62 -8.37 9.07
CA ASP A 244 -8.39 -8.43 10.31
C ASP A 244 -8.33 -7.18 11.18
N ASP A 245 -7.19 -6.50 11.23
CA ASP A 245 -7.04 -5.25 11.98
C ASP A 245 -7.93 -4.14 11.42
N LEU A 246 -8.01 -4.00 10.08
CA LEU A 246 -8.89 -3.04 9.42
C LEU A 246 -10.35 -3.47 9.49
N LEU A 247 -10.62 -4.78 9.37
CA LEU A 247 -11.97 -5.30 9.48
C LEU A 247 -12.54 -5.09 10.90
N ARG A 248 -11.77 -5.44 11.93
CA ARG A 248 -12.16 -5.19 13.34
C ARG A 248 -12.40 -3.72 13.62
N PHE A 249 -11.52 -2.85 13.13
CA PHE A 249 -11.73 -1.42 13.26
C PHE A 249 -13.02 -0.96 12.55
N LEU A 250 -13.25 -1.42 11.33
CA LEU A 250 -14.43 -1.05 10.54
C LEU A 250 -15.76 -1.41 11.24
N ILE A 251 -15.81 -2.55 11.96
CA ILE A 251 -17.01 -3.00 12.69
C ILE A 251 -17.10 -2.44 14.11
N GLY A 252 -16.12 -1.62 14.55
CA GLY A 252 -16.09 -1.01 15.87
C GLY A 252 -15.86 -1.98 17.01
N SER A 253 -15.31 -3.19 16.72
CA SER A 253 -14.94 -4.15 17.77
C SER A 253 -13.77 -3.62 18.59
N PRO A 254 -13.79 -3.74 19.94
CA PRO A 254 -12.64 -3.37 20.75
C PRO A 254 -11.43 -4.22 20.38
N GLU A 255 -10.24 -3.61 20.37
CA GLU A 255 -8.98 -4.32 20.20
C GLU A 255 -8.82 -5.29 21.37
N GLY A 256 -8.77 -6.57 21.06
CA GLY A 256 -8.21 -7.67 21.86
C GLY A 256 -8.70 -7.86 23.29
N CYS A 257 -9.53 -8.84 23.50
CA CYS A 257 -9.36 -9.74 24.66
C CYS A 257 -8.43 -10.87 24.24
#